data_210a94c603ae6707949500273d6653d8
#
_entry.id   210a94c603ae6707949500273d6653d8
#
_cell.length_a   1.000
_cell.length_b   1.000
_cell.length_c   1.000
_cell.angle_alpha   90.00
_cell.angle_beta   90.00
_cell.angle_gamma   90.00
#
_symmetry.space_group_name_H-M   'P 1'
#
loop_
_entity.id
_entity.type
_entity.pdbx_description
1 polymer ?
#
loop_
_entity_poly.entity_id
_entity_poly.type
_entity_poly.pdbx_seq_one_letter_code
_entity_poly.pdbx_strand_id
1 'polypeptide(L)'
;WFVGCALVGSIGGVAVAGVLSDRFGRKLTMLLSAVLFTVSAVGCAVSADFTQLVVYRIVGGVGIGVVSIVSPMYISEVAVARWRGTLVSLYQLAITVGFLAAYLVNFQILKSAETAAYASPWMQKIWVTELWRGMFGAETLPALLFFTVIFFIPESPRWLVLRGRDVRAHAVLQRIY
;
A
#
# COMPACT_ATOMS: atom_id res chain seq x y z
N TRP A 1 -4.81 17.45 13.17
CA TRP A 1 -3.44 17.37 12.64
C TRP A 1 -3.03 15.92 12.35
N PHE A 2 -3.23 15.01 13.26
CA PHE A 2 -2.82 13.61 13.15
C PHE A 2 -3.36 12.88 11.89
N VAL A 3 -4.62 13.07 11.55
CA VAL A 3 -5.23 12.48 10.33
C VAL A 3 -4.73 13.16 9.06
N GLY A 4 -4.46 14.46 9.13
CA GLY A 4 -4.01 15.25 7.98
C GLY A 4 -2.57 14.97 7.53
N CYS A 5 -1.70 14.44 8.41
CA CYS A 5 -0.29 14.21 8.07
C CYS A 5 -0.10 13.24 6.90
N ALA A 6 -0.89 12.17 6.85
CA ALA A 6 -0.86 11.21 5.75
C ALA A 6 -1.30 11.84 4.42
N LEU A 7 -2.27 12.78 4.46
CA LEU A 7 -2.71 13.52 3.26
C LEU A 7 -1.62 14.43 2.72
N VAL A 8 -0.87 15.12 3.59
CA VAL A 8 0.29 15.92 3.16
C VAL A 8 1.32 15.04 2.46
N GLY A 9 1.63 13.87 3.04
CA GLY A 9 2.51 12.88 2.41
C GLY A 9 1.98 12.44 1.04
N SER A 10 0.67 12.16 0.93
CA SER A 10 0.07 11.67 -0.32
C SER A 10 0.10 12.72 -1.44
N ILE A 11 -0.08 13.99 -1.14
CA ILE A 11 0.08 15.08 -2.11
C ILE A 11 1.50 15.08 -2.69
N GLY A 12 2.52 14.98 -1.83
CA GLY A 12 3.92 14.85 -2.26
C GLY A 12 4.15 13.59 -3.11
N GLY A 13 3.58 12.46 -2.69
CA GLY A 13 3.65 11.18 -3.41
C GLY A 13 3.05 11.26 -4.81
N VAL A 14 1.86 11.84 -4.95
CA VAL A 14 1.19 12.06 -6.24
C VAL A 14 2.05 12.92 -7.17
N ALA A 15 2.64 14.01 -6.65
CA ALA A 15 3.46 14.93 -7.45
C ALA A 15 4.69 14.25 -8.06
N VAL A 16 5.30 13.28 -7.37
CA VAL A 16 6.50 12.57 -7.86
C VAL A 16 6.19 11.25 -8.55
N ALA A 17 4.97 10.72 -8.44
CA ALA A 17 4.57 9.41 -8.93
C ALA A 17 4.84 9.21 -10.42
N GLY A 18 4.50 10.21 -11.26
CA GLY A 18 4.71 10.17 -12.70
C GLY A 18 6.18 10.03 -13.06
N VAL A 19 7.01 10.93 -12.53
CA VAL A 19 8.46 10.93 -12.78
C VAL A 19 9.13 9.63 -12.32
N LEU A 20 8.75 9.15 -11.13
CA LEU A 20 9.27 7.89 -10.59
C LEU A 20 8.89 6.71 -11.48
N SER A 21 7.60 6.63 -11.86
CA SER A 21 7.05 5.57 -12.68
C SER A 21 7.66 5.53 -14.08
N ASP A 22 7.92 6.69 -14.69
CA ASP A 22 8.54 6.78 -16.01
C ASP A 22 10.03 6.43 -15.96
N ARG A 23 10.73 6.83 -14.90
CA ARG A 23 12.17 6.59 -14.76
C ARG A 23 12.49 5.14 -14.36
N PHE A 24 11.81 4.60 -13.38
CA PHE A 24 12.15 3.30 -12.77
C PHE A 24 11.24 2.14 -13.24
N GLY A 25 10.11 2.44 -13.87
CA GLY A 25 9.10 1.46 -14.26
C GLY A 25 7.98 1.33 -13.21
N ARG A 26 6.89 0.70 -13.65
CA ARG A 26 5.68 0.61 -12.84
C ARG A 26 5.88 -0.36 -11.66
N LYS A 27 6.47 -1.53 -11.93
CA LYS A 27 6.73 -2.55 -10.91
C LYS A 27 7.63 -2.04 -9.79
N LEU A 28 8.78 -1.44 -10.14
CA LEU A 28 9.74 -0.97 -9.13
C LEU A 28 9.15 0.17 -8.30
N THR A 29 8.40 1.07 -8.93
CA THR A 29 7.74 2.18 -8.23
C THR A 29 6.68 1.67 -7.24
N MET A 30 5.88 0.66 -7.61
CA MET A 30 4.94 0.01 -6.70
C MET A 30 5.67 -0.74 -5.57
N LEU A 31 6.80 -1.37 -5.87
CA LEU A 31 7.61 -2.06 -4.86
C LEU A 31 8.18 -1.07 -3.82
N LEU A 32 8.70 0.08 -4.28
CA LEU A 32 9.13 1.16 -3.39
C LEU A 32 8.01 1.65 -2.49
N SER A 33 6.80 1.81 -3.05
CA SER A 33 5.62 2.18 -2.25
C SER A 33 5.26 1.12 -1.22
N ALA A 34 5.37 -0.16 -1.56
CA ALA A 34 5.13 -1.27 -0.64
C ALA A 34 6.13 -1.27 0.53
N VAL A 35 7.41 -0.95 0.26
CA VAL A 35 8.43 -0.74 1.30
C VAL A 35 8.05 0.43 2.20
N LEU A 36 7.64 1.58 1.63
CA LEU A 36 7.21 2.74 2.39
C LEU A 36 6.00 2.42 3.29
N PHE A 37 5.04 1.63 2.82
CA PHE A 37 3.91 1.16 3.63
C PHE A 37 4.37 0.29 4.79
N THR A 38 5.23 -0.68 4.53
CA THR A 38 5.73 -1.58 5.56
C THR A 38 6.51 -0.81 6.63
N VAL A 39 7.40 0.09 6.22
CA VAL A 39 8.16 0.96 7.12
C VAL A 39 7.24 1.85 7.94
N SER A 40 6.22 2.44 7.31
CA SER A 40 5.22 3.27 7.99
C SER A 40 4.41 2.47 9.01
N ALA A 41 3.88 1.31 8.62
CA ALA A 41 3.05 0.48 9.51
C ALA A 41 3.83 0.01 10.75
N VAL A 42 5.03 -0.56 10.52
CA VAL A 42 5.92 -0.99 11.61
C VAL A 42 6.38 0.20 12.44
N GLY A 43 6.79 1.30 11.79
CA GLY A 43 7.25 2.50 12.48
C GLY A 43 6.16 3.13 13.35
N CYS A 44 4.92 3.19 12.86
CA CYS A 44 3.79 3.66 13.67
C CYS A 44 3.52 2.74 14.87
N ALA A 45 3.58 1.42 14.70
CA ALA A 45 3.33 0.47 15.77
C ALA A 45 4.39 0.55 16.90
N VAL A 46 5.65 0.86 16.55
CA VAL A 46 6.79 0.89 17.51
C VAL A 46 7.09 2.31 18.02
N SER A 47 6.51 3.36 17.40
CA SER A 47 6.81 4.76 17.77
C SER A 47 6.64 5.02 19.27
N ALA A 48 7.62 5.68 19.89
CA ALA A 48 7.59 6.08 21.28
C ALA A 48 7.00 7.49 21.46
N ASP A 49 7.23 8.37 20.48
CA ASP A 49 6.87 9.78 20.52
C ASP A 49 5.85 10.14 19.42
N PHE A 50 5.02 11.14 19.71
CA PHE A 50 4.06 11.69 18.75
C PHE A 50 4.74 12.19 17.47
N THR A 51 5.91 12.80 17.56
CA THR A 51 6.68 13.30 16.41
C THR A 51 7.10 12.17 15.48
N GLN A 52 7.59 11.06 16.05
CA GLN A 52 7.95 9.87 15.28
C GLN A 52 6.75 9.30 14.55
N LEU A 53 5.60 9.21 15.22
CA LEU A 53 4.36 8.75 14.63
C LEU A 53 3.94 9.60 13.42
N VAL A 54 4.01 10.93 13.55
CA VAL A 54 3.71 11.87 12.45
C VAL A 54 4.64 11.65 11.26
N VAL A 55 5.94 11.48 11.49
CA VAL A 55 6.93 11.23 10.43
C VAL A 55 6.61 9.94 9.69
N TYR A 56 6.37 8.84 10.40
CA TYR A 56 6.00 7.56 9.76
C TYR A 56 4.68 7.66 9.00
N ARG A 57 3.70 8.41 9.49
CA ARG A 57 2.45 8.71 8.78
C ARG A 57 2.67 9.47 7.47
N ILE A 58 3.55 10.45 7.45
CA ILE A 58 3.91 11.18 6.22
C ILE A 58 4.59 10.23 5.23
N VAL A 59 5.51 9.39 5.69
CA VAL A 59 6.19 8.38 4.85
C VAL A 59 5.19 7.41 4.23
N GLY A 60 4.24 6.89 5.01
CA GLY A 60 3.14 6.06 4.49
C GLY A 60 2.25 6.80 3.51
N GLY A 61 1.95 8.07 3.80
CA GLY A 61 1.21 8.95 2.92
C GLY A 61 1.86 9.08 1.53
N VAL A 62 3.18 9.28 1.47
CA VAL A 62 3.92 9.30 0.19
C VAL A 62 3.70 8.01 -0.58
N GLY A 63 3.78 6.86 0.07
CA GLY A 63 3.49 5.55 -0.53
C GLY A 63 2.06 5.49 -1.10
N ILE A 64 1.05 5.96 -0.34
CA ILE A 64 -0.35 6.03 -0.78
C ILE A 64 -0.46 6.88 -2.05
N GLY A 65 0.12 8.08 -2.06
CA GLY A 65 0.08 8.99 -3.20
C GLY A 65 0.67 8.37 -4.46
N VAL A 66 1.82 7.72 -4.35
CA VAL A 66 2.48 7.06 -5.49
C VAL A 66 1.63 5.91 -6.02
N VAL A 67 1.15 5.01 -5.17
CA VAL A 67 0.35 3.85 -5.58
C VAL A 67 -0.99 4.25 -6.19
N SER A 68 -1.63 5.31 -5.70
CA SER A 68 -2.90 5.81 -6.23
C SER A 68 -2.85 6.15 -7.71
N ILE A 69 -1.69 6.60 -8.19
CA ILE A 69 -1.47 6.93 -9.61
C ILE A 69 -0.95 5.71 -10.39
N VAL A 70 0.04 5.02 -9.83
CA VAL A 70 0.77 3.97 -10.56
C VAL A 70 -0.04 2.69 -10.71
N SER A 71 -0.89 2.32 -9.73
CA SER A 71 -1.68 1.08 -9.82
C SER A 71 -2.73 1.12 -10.94
N PRO A 72 -3.61 2.13 -11.05
CA PRO A 72 -4.57 2.18 -12.16
C PRO A 72 -3.87 2.36 -13.51
N MET A 73 -2.73 3.07 -13.56
CA MET A 73 -1.91 3.18 -14.76
C MET A 73 -1.39 1.81 -15.18
N TYR A 74 -0.81 1.03 -14.28
CA TYR A 74 -0.32 -0.32 -14.55
C TYR A 74 -1.46 -1.23 -15.04
N ILE A 75 -2.61 -1.22 -14.37
CA ILE A 75 -3.79 -1.98 -14.77
C ILE A 75 -4.19 -1.62 -16.20
N SER A 76 -4.24 -0.33 -16.55
CA SER A 76 -4.61 0.13 -17.89
C SER A 76 -3.62 -0.27 -18.98
N GLU A 77 -2.34 -0.44 -18.64
CA GLU A 77 -1.27 -0.83 -19.58
C GLU A 77 -1.19 -2.35 -19.81
N VAL A 78 -1.57 -3.14 -18.80
CA VAL A 78 -1.50 -4.61 -18.85
C VAL A 78 -2.82 -5.23 -19.26
N ALA A 79 -3.94 -4.58 -18.97
CA ALA A 79 -5.27 -5.10 -19.24
C ALA A 79 -5.58 -5.19 -20.75
N VAL A 80 -6.20 -6.29 -21.14
CA VAL A 80 -6.79 -6.46 -22.48
C VAL A 80 -7.82 -5.35 -22.72
N ALA A 81 -7.86 -4.76 -23.91
CA ALA A 81 -8.69 -3.60 -24.24
C ALA A 81 -10.16 -3.79 -23.84
N ARG A 82 -10.71 -4.99 -24.05
CA ARG A 82 -12.09 -5.36 -23.71
C ARG A 82 -12.40 -5.22 -22.21
N TRP A 83 -11.44 -5.55 -21.33
CA TRP A 83 -11.64 -5.64 -19.88
C TRP A 83 -11.03 -4.47 -19.11
N ARG A 84 -10.36 -3.54 -19.80
CA ARG A 84 -9.63 -2.42 -19.15
C ARG A 84 -10.52 -1.60 -18.23
N GLY A 85 -11.69 -1.18 -18.71
CA GLY A 85 -12.63 -0.41 -17.90
C GLY A 85 -13.11 -1.17 -16.66
N THR A 86 -13.46 -2.44 -16.83
CA THR A 86 -13.89 -3.31 -15.72
C THR A 86 -12.81 -3.48 -14.67
N LEU A 87 -11.55 -3.70 -15.08
CA LEU A 87 -10.44 -3.87 -14.14
C LEU A 87 -10.11 -2.59 -13.37
N VAL A 88 -10.20 -1.42 -14.00
CA VAL A 88 -10.04 -0.14 -13.31
C VAL A 88 -11.21 0.11 -12.34
N SER A 89 -12.44 -0.28 -12.70
CA SER A 89 -13.57 -0.20 -11.77
C SER A 89 -13.44 -1.16 -10.60
N LEU A 90 -12.92 -2.38 -10.84
CA LEU A 90 -12.61 -3.33 -9.77
C LEU A 90 -11.52 -2.83 -8.83
N TYR A 91 -10.53 -2.08 -9.34
CA TYR A 91 -9.54 -1.41 -8.48
C TYR A 91 -10.22 -0.42 -7.53
N GLN A 92 -11.16 0.39 -8.02
CA GLN A 92 -11.91 1.32 -7.16
C GLN A 92 -12.80 0.58 -6.15
N LEU A 93 -13.44 -0.52 -6.56
CA LEU A 93 -14.19 -1.38 -5.66
C LEU A 93 -13.30 -1.98 -4.57
N ALA A 94 -12.10 -2.45 -4.92
CA ALA A 94 -11.14 -3.02 -3.98
C ALA A 94 -10.71 -2.00 -2.90
N ILE A 95 -10.56 -0.71 -3.25
CA ILE A 95 -10.30 0.36 -2.28
C ILE A 95 -11.45 0.46 -1.27
N THR A 96 -12.69 0.48 -1.76
CA THR A 96 -13.88 0.58 -0.89
C THR A 96 -14.01 -0.64 0.03
N VAL A 97 -13.80 -1.84 -0.51
CA VAL A 97 -13.80 -3.09 0.28
C VAL A 97 -12.64 -3.08 1.30
N GLY A 98 -11.48 -2.53 0.92
CA GLY A 98 -10.34 -2.37 1.81
C GLY A 98 -10.64 -1.46 3.01
N PHE A 99 -11.33 -0.35 2.80
CA PHE A 99 -11.80 0.52 3.90
C PHE A 99 -12.76 -0.22 4.83
N LEU A 100 -13.73 -0.96 4.27
CA LEU A 100 -14.66 -1.75 5.07
C LEU A 100 -13.93 -2.83 5.89
N ALA A 101 -12.99 -3.54 5.27
CA ALA A 101 -12.20 -4.56 5.95
C ALA A 101 -11.36 -3.96 7.09
N ALA A 102 -10.70 -2.82 6.85
CA ALA A 102 -9.94 -2.11 7.89
C ALA A 102 -10.84 -1.69 9.06
N TYR A 103 -12.05 -1.23 8.76
CA TYR A 103 -13.03 -0.86 9.79
C TYR A 103 -13.46 -2.06 10.65
N LEU A 104 -13.72 -3.19 10.01
CA LEU A 104 -14.10 -4.44 10.70
C LEU A 104 -12.94 -4.98 11.56
N VAL A 105 -11.72 -4.95 11.06
CA VAL A 105 -10.53 -5.38 11.82
C VAL A 105 -10.33 -4.49 13.04
N ASN A 106 -10.40 -3.17 12.89
CA ASN A 106 -10.28 -2.23 14.00
C ASN A 106 -11.40 -2.40 15.04
N PHE A 107 -12.63 -2.66 14.59
CA PHE A 107 -13.75 -2.97 15.46
C PHE A 107 -13.53 -4.27 16.25
N GLN A 108 -13.02 -5.31 15.61
CA GLN A 108 -12.69 -6.57 16.29
C GLN A 108 -11.58 -6.40 17.33
N ILE A 109 -10.54 -5.62 17.00
CA ILE A 109 -9.46 -5.30 17.94
C ILE A 109 -10.01 -4.58 19.17
N LEU A 110 -10.86 -3.55 18.95
CA LEU A 110 -11.51 -2.80 20.03
C LEU A 110 -12.35 -3.72 20.94
N LYS A 111 -13.22 -4.54 20.35
CA LYS A 111 -14.07 -5.48 21.08
C LYS A 111 -13.25 -6.53 21.84
N SER A 112 -12.18 -7.03 21.26
CA SER A 112 -11.28 -7.98 21.93
C SER A 112 -10.55 -7.34 23.11
N ALA A 113 -10.22 -6.06 23.05
CA ALA A 113 -9.59 -5.33 24.14
C ALA A 113 -10.52 -5.16 25.36
N GLU A 114 -11.84 -5.06 25.15
CA GLU A 114 -12.82 -4.96 26.24
C GLU A 114 -13.02 -6.28 26.98
N THR A 115 -12.83 -7.42 26.31
CA THR A 115 -13.18 -8.74 26.83
C THR A 115 -11.99 -9.59 27.27
N ALA A 116 -10.76 -9.25 26.86
CA ALA A 116 -9.61 -10.11 27.05
C ALA A 116 -8.70 -9.68 28.23
N ALA A 117 -8.56 -10.58 29.20
CA ALA A 117 -7.45 -10.57 30.16
C ALA A 117 -6.26 -11.30 29.54
N TYR A 118 -5.31 -10.59 28.93
CA TYR A 118 -4.12 -11.22 28.37
C TYR A 118 -3.14 -11.62 29.49
N ALA A 119 -2.65 -12.86 29.42
CA ALA A 119 -1.72 -13.42 30.40
C ALA A 119 -0.31 -12.78 30.39
N SER A 120 0.05 -12.10 29.29
CA SER A 120 1.37 -11.47 29.12
C SER A 120 1.31 -9.96 29.29
N PRO A 121 2.17 -9.35 30.18
CA PRO A 121 2.16 -7.91 30.45
C PRO A 121 2.38 -7.03 29.20
N TRP A 122 3.22 -7.46 28.27
CA TRP A 122 3.48 -6.69 27.05
C TRP A 122 2.38 -6.84 25.99
N MET A 123 1.69 -7.99 25.93
CA MET A 123 0.49 -8.16 25.13
C MET A 123 -0.65 -7.27 25.65
N GLN A 124 -0.84 -7.22 26.97
CA GLN A 124 -1.82 -6.34 27.61
C GLN A 124 -1.50 -4.87 27.32
N LYS A 125 -0.23 -4.48 27.29
CA LYS A 125 0.18 -3.12 26.95
C LYS A 125 -0.20 -2.76 25.49
N ILE A 126 0.09 -3.62 24.50
CA ILE A 126 -0.12 -3.34 23.08
C ILE A 126 -1.61 -3.44 22.68
N TRP A 127 -2.33 -4.44 23.22
CA TRP A 127 -3.69 -4.73 22.79
C TRP A 127 -4.79 -4.12 23.67
N VAL A 128 -4.46 -3.60 24.85
CA VAL A 128 -5.43 -3.01 25.78
C VAL A 128 -5.07 -1.58 26.12
N THR A 129 -3.85 -1.32 26.60
CA THR A 129 -3.46 0.01 27.08
C THR A 129 -3.10 0.96 25.95
N GLU A 130 -2.40 0.47 24.91
CA GLU A 130 -1.98 1.24 23.73
C GLU A 130 -2.63 0.66 22.47
N LEU A 131 -3.95 0.55 22.46
CA LEU A 131 -4.77 -0.09 21.41
C LEU A 131 -4.45 0.42 20.00
N TRP A 132 -4.10 1.69 19.88
CA TRP A 132 -3.68 2.30 18.62
C TRP A 132 -2.46 1.62 17.99
N ARG A 133 -1.54 1.07 18.79
CA ARG A 133 -0.39 0.31 18.29
C ARG A 133 -0.82 -1.01 17.66
N GLY A 134 -1.79 -1.68 18.27
CA GLY A 134 -2.37 -2.90 17.71
C GLY A 134 -3.08 -2.64 16.38
N MET A 135 -3.81 -1.54 16.27
CA MET A 135 -4.48 -1.12 15.03
C MET A 135 -3.48 -0.84 13.91
N PHE A 136 -2.40 -0.09 14.18
CA PHE A 136 -1.33 0.15 13.19
C PHE A 136 -0.52 -1.11 12.89
N GLY A 137 -0.28 -1.95 13.89
CA GLY A 137 0.37 -3.24 13.69
C GLY A 137 -0.41 -4.15 12.75
N ALA A 138 -1.74 -4.11 12.79
CA ALA A 138 -2.59 -4.87 11.88
C ALA A 138 -2.44 -4.43 10.41
N GLU A 139 -2.14 -3.15 10.14
CA GLU A 139 -1.84 -2.64 8.79
C GLU A 139 -0.60 -3.29 8.16
N THR A 140 0.29 -3.86 8.97
CA THR A 140 1.50 -4.53 8.47
C THR A 140 1.17 -5.78 7.66
N LEU A 141 0.09 -6.50 7.99
CA LEU A 141 -0.33 -7.70 7.27
C LEU A 141 -0.69 -7.40 5.80
N PRO A 142 -1.63 -6.49 5.49
CA PRO A 142 -1.92 -6.13 4.11
C PRO A 142 -0.74 -5.47 3.40
N ALA A 143 0.13 -4.72 4.09
CA ALA A 143 1.33 -4.13 3.50
C ALA A 143 2.32 -5.21 3.03
N LEU A 144 2.57 -6.24 3.84
CA LEU A 144 3.40 -7.39 3.48
C LEU A 144 2.78 -8.22 2.36
N LEU A 145 1.45 -8.42 2.39
CA LEU A 145 0.75 -9.10 1.31
C LEU A 145 0.91 -8.33 -0.01
N PHE A 146 0.72 -7.04 0.00
CA PHE A 146 0.91 -6.17 -1.16
C PHE A 146 2.36 -6.25 -1.69
N PHE A 147 3.35 -6.16 -0.80
CA PHE A 147 4.76 -6.32 -1.15
C PHE A 147 5.03 -7.67 -1.84
N THR A 148 4.51 -8.76 -1.26
CA THR A 148 4.69 -10.10 -1.80
C THR A 148 4.05 -10.26 -3.16
N VAL A 149 2.81 -9.80 -3.34
CA VAL A 149 2.08 -9.90 -4.61
C VAL A 149 2.79 -9.12 -5.72
N ILE A 150 3.26 -7.89 -5.44
CA ILE A 150 3.97 -7.07 -6.44
C ILE A 150 5.26 -7.74 -6.90
N PHE A 151 5.93 -8.50 -6.04
CA PHE A 151 7.15 -9.19 -6.42
C PHE A 151 6.95 -10.16 -7.59
N PHE A 152 5.79 -10.80 -7.66
CA PHE A 152 5.44 -11.75 -8.72
C PHE A 152 4.86 -11.11 -9.99
N ILE A 153 4.43 -9.84 -9.95
CA ILE A 153 3.85 -9.15 -11.10
C ILE A 153 4.97 -8.82 -12.11
N PRO A 154 4.76 -9.00 -13.43
CA PRO A 154 5.70 -8.59 -14.48
C PRO A 154 5.76 -7.06 -14.60
N GLU A 155 6.79 -6.53 -15.27
CA GLU A 155 6.84 -5.10 -15.61
C GLU A 155 5.86 -4.77 -16.73
N SER A 156 5.45 -3.50 -16.85
CA SER A 156 4.55 -3.05 -17.90
C SER A 156 5.16 -3.24 -19.29
N PRO A 157 4.45 -3.94 -20.23
CA PRO A 157 4.91 -4.10 -21.60
C PRO A 157 5.14 -2.75 -22.30
N ARG A 158 4.27 -1.78 -22.07
CA ARG A 158 4.37 -0.44 -22.65
C ARG A 158 5.66 0.27 -22.21
N TRP A 159 5.99 0.21 -20.92
CA TRP A 159 7.22 0.80 -20.40
C TRP A 159 8.47 0.11 -20.95
N LEU A 160 8.44 -1.23 -21.11
CA LEU A 160 9.56 -2.01 -21.69
C LEU A 160 9.84 -1.59 -23.13
N VAL A 161 8.80 -1.40 -23.96
CA VAL A 161 8.94 -0.91 -25.35
C VAL A 161 9.54 0.49 -25.37
N LEU A 162 9.04 1.42 -24.55
CA LEU A 162 9.58 2.78 -24.46
C LEU A 162 11.06 2.83 -24.04
N ARG A 163 11.57 1.78 -23.39
CA ARG A 163 12.97 1.61 -23.01
C ARG A 163 13.79 0.77 -23.98
N GLY A 164 13.26 0.45 -25.16
CA GLY A 164 13.95 -0.36 -26.17
C GLY A 164 14.18 -1.82 -25.76
N ARG A 165 13.37 -2.35 -24.83
CA ARG A 165 13.46 -3.74 -24.34
C ARG A 165 12.38 -4.61 -24.99
N ASP A 166 12.31 -4.62 -26.31
CA ASP A 166 11.22 -5.23 -27.10
C ASP A 166 11.09 -6.74 -26.87
N VAL A 167 12.20 -7.45 -26.74
CA VAL A 167 12.20 -8.90 -26.48
C VAL A 167 11.50 -9.23 -25.16
N ARG A 168 11.76 -8.44 -24.11
CA ARG A 168 11.11 -8.64 -22.81
C ARG A 168 9.65 -8.23 -22.84
N ALA A 169 9.32 -7.16 -23.57
CA ALA A 169 7.94 -6.72 -23.77
C ALA A 169 7.12 -7.81 -24.46
N HIS A 170 7.67 -8.44 -25.51
CA HIS A 170 7.01 -9.53 -26.23
C HIS A 170 6.79 -10.75 -25.33
N ALA A 171 7.77 -11.14 -24.53
CA ALA A 171 7.64 -12.25 -23.58
C ALA A 171 6.56 -12.00 -22.52
N VAL A 172 6.40 -10.75 -22.06
CA VAL A 172 5.33 -10.38 -21.11
C VAL A 172 3.97 -10.42 -21.79
N LEU A 173 3.85 -9.90 -23.03
CA LEU A 173 2.61 -9.96 -23.81
C LEU A 173 2.16 -11.40 -24.05
N GLN A 174 3.08 -12.31 -24.45
CA GLN A 174 2.77 -13.74 -24.63
C GLN A 174 2.28 -14.46 -23.36
N ARG A 175 2.57 -13.92 -22.18
CA ARG A 175 2.06 -14.47 -20.92
C ARG A 175 0.66 -13.95 -20.57
N ILE A 176 0.28 -12.82 -21.13
CA ILE A 176 -0.99 -12.14 -20.80
C ILE A 176 -2.07 -12.49 -21.82
N TYR A 177 -1.69 -12.70 -23.08
CA TYR A 177 -2.54 -13.04 -24.23
C TYR A 177 -2.32 -14.47 -24.68
#